data_7b8c2d59f4f7c2b4a6e0365ac7745c0a
#
_entry.id   7b8c2d59f4f7c2b4a6e0365ac7745c0a
#
_cell.length_a   1.000
_cell.length_b   1.000
_cell.length_c   1.000
_cell.angle_alpha   90.00
_cell.angle_beta   90.00
_cell.angle_gamma   90.00
#
_symmetry.space_group_name_H-M   'P 1'
#
loop_
_entity.id
_entity.type
_entity.pdbx_description
1 polymer ?
#
loop_
_entity_poly.entity_id
_entity_poly.type
_entity_poly.pdbx_seq_one_letter_code
_entity_poly.pdbx_strand_id
1 'polypeptide(L)'
;MRLNILILALISLFVAMNPISDKKNKNKPIEDSLLFDLGKWRNIGPFRGGRSTASTGVTGNAMTYYMGTTGGGVWKTENSGIKWENISDGFFNTGSVGAVAVAESDNNIVVVGMGESPVRGVMTSSGDGVYKSTDKGETWEHIGLEKTKHISQVRIHPTNPEIIYVS
;
A
#
# COMPACT_ATOMS: atom_id res chain seq x y z
N MET A 1 57.53 31.24 -53.82
CA MET A 1 56.07 31.02 -54.15
C MET A 1 55.53 29.63 -53.82
N ARG A 2 56.35 28.56 -53.91
CA ARG A 2 55.88 27.17 -53.61
C ARG A 2 55.69 26.85 -52.12
N LEU A 3 56.47 27.51 -51.25
CA LEU A 3 56.42 27.26 -49.81
C LEU A 3 55.09 27.77 -49.16
N ASN A 4 54.62 28.94 -49.59
CA ASN A 4 53.37 29.54 -49.02
C ASN A 4 52.10 28.79 -49.42
N ILE A 5 52.13 28.12 -50.59
CA ILE A 5 50.95 27.31 -51.01
C ILE A 5 50.84 26.02 -50.19
N LEU A 6 51.98 25.45 -49.75
CA LEU A 6 52.02 24.26 -48.95
C LEU A 6 51.51 24.54 -47.51
N ILE A 7 51.84 25.71 -46.96
CA ILE A 7 51.37 26.14 -45.64
C ILE A 7 49.85 26.41 -45.62
N LEU A 8 49.32 27.05 -46.68
CA LEU A 8 47.88 27.27 -46.83
C LEU A 8 47.13 25.96 -47.02
N ALA A 9 47.65 24.97 -47.71
CA ALA A 9 47.05 23.65 -47.85
C ALA A 9 47.04 22.88 -46.52
N LEU A 10 48.08 22.99 -45.67
CA LEU A 10 48.13 22.39 -44.35
C LEU A 10 47.16 23.03 -43.35
N ILE A 11 46.97 24.35 -43.42
CA ILE A 11 46.01 25.06 -42.58
C ILE A 11 44.56 24.68 -42.97
N SER A 12 44.29 24.56 -44.28
CA SER A 12 42.95 24.14 -44.74
C SER A 12 42.63 22.68 -44.35
N LEU A 13 43.64 21.80 -44.32
CA LEU A 13 43.48 20.42 -43.91
C LEU A 13 43.24 20.29 -42.40
N PHE A 14 43.84 21.16 -41.57
CA PHE A 14 43.67 21.16 -40.12
C PHE A 14 42.31 21.71 -39.70
N VAL A 15 41.71 22.65 -40.45
CA VAL A 15 40.36 23.16 -40.20
C VAL A 15 39.29 22.12 -40.59
N ALA A 16 39.58 21.28 -41.59
CA ALA A 16 38.64 20.23 -42.02
C ALA A 16 38.64 18.99 -41.10
N MET A 17 39.66 18.83 -40.25
CA MET A 17 39.78 17.68 -39.33
C MET A 17 39.26 17.94 -37.90
N ASN A 18 38.86 19.18 -37.59
CA ASN A 18 38.14 19.42 -36.34
C ASN A 18 36.65 19.18 -36.58
N PRO A 19 36.07 18.06 -36.11
CA PRO A 19 34.63 17.92 -36.11
C PRO A 19 34.09 19.05 -35.22
N ILE A 20 33.26 19.91 -35.80
CA ILE A 20 32.43 20.81 -35.03
C ILE A 20 31.69 19.89 -34.04
N SER A 21 32.17 19.89 -32.81
CA SER A 21 31.45 19.22 -31.73
C SER A 21 30.07 19.88 -31.65
N ASP A 22 29.13 19.20 -32.26
CA ASP A 22 27.73 19.52 -32.12
C ASP A 22 27.47 19.56 -30.62
N LYS A 23 27.35 20.74 -30.04
CA LYS A 23 26.87 20.93 -28.68
C LYS A 23 25.42 20.48 -28.69
N LYS A 24 25.23 19.16 -28.79
CA LYS A 24 23.96 18.52 -28.59
C LYS A 24 23.43 19.03 -27.26
N ASN A 25 22.40 19.82 -27.40
CA ASN A 25 21.51 20.40 -26.43
C ASN A 25 21.53 19.62 -25.13
N LYS A 26 22.07 20.21 -24.05
CA LYS A 26 22.11 19.64 -22.70
C LYS A 26 20.75 19.60 -22.01
N ASN A 27 19.70 19.88 -22.74
CA ASN A 27 18.34 19.69 -22.29
C ASN A 27 17.81 18.33 -22.73
N LYS A 28 18.52 17.24 -22.35
CA LYS A 28 17.86 15.94 -22.31
C LYS A 28 16.72 16.06 -21.32
N PRO A 29 15.47 15.75 -21.70
CA PRO A 29 14.38 15.72 -20.72
C PRO A 29 14.84 14.82 -19.56
N ILE A 30 14.76 15.30 -18.35
CA ILE A 30 14.97 14.48 -17.19
C ILE A 30 13.94 13.36 -17.33
N GLU A 31 14.39 12.11 -17.44
CA GLU A 31 13.46 10.98 -17.51
C GLU A 31 12.56 11.07 -16.30
N ASP A 32 11.25 11.05 -16.52
CA ASP A 32 10.26 11.14 -15.47
C ASP A 32 10.48 10.10 -14.37
N SER A 33 11.04 8.93 -14.71
CA SER A 33 11.48 7.90 -13.77
C SER A 33 12.45 8.43 -12.70
N LEU A 34 13.42 9.27 -13.08
CA LEU A 34 14.39 9.84 -12.12
C LEU A 34 13.76 10.87 -11.17
N LEU A 35 12.73 11.57 -11.62
CA LEU A 35 12.00 12.52 -10.76
C LEU A 35 11.17 11.79 -9.72
N PHE A 36 10.63 10.61 -10.05
CA PHE A 36 9.82 9.79 -9.14
C PHE A 36 10.66 8.95 -8.18
N ASP A 37 11.88 8.54 -8.58
CA ASP A 37 12.81 7.82 -7.70
C ASP A 37 13.33 8.66 -6.53
N LEU A 38 13.36 9.98 -6.68
CA LEU A 38 13.77 10.92 -5.62
C LEU A 38 12.62 11.27 -4.68
N GLY A 39 11.39 10.98 -5.05
CA GLY A 39 10.18 11.28 -4.29
C GLY A 39 9.66 10.06 -3.52
N LYS A 40 9.32 10.27 -2.24
CA LYS A 40 8.52 9.29 -1.49
C LYS A 40 7.10 9.80 -1.39
N TRP A 41 6.15 9.00 -1.85
CA TRP A 41 4.75 9.31 -1.65
C TRP A 41 4.42 9.29 -0.16
N ARG A 42 3.79 10.36 0.32
CA ARG A 42 3.29 10.48 1.67
C ARG A 42 1.81 10.87 1.61
N ASN A 43 0.98 10.08 2.25
CA ASN A 43 -0.41 10.45 2.43
C ASN A 43 -0.48 11.66 3.38
N ILE A 44 -1.01 12.77 2.88
CA ILE A 44 -1.16 14.02 3.65
C ILE A 44 -2.61 14.27 4.07
N GLY A 45 -3.50 13.29 3.82
CA GLY A 45 -4.92 13.40 4.12
C GLY A 45 -5.72 14.17 3.04
N PRO A 46 -7.00 14.40 3.28
CA PRO A 46 -7.72 13.95 4.46
C PRO A 46 -7.77 12.41 4.53
N PHE A 47 -7.48 11.85 5.71
CA PHE A 47 -7.55 10.41 5.92
C PHE A 47 -8.99 9.95 5.91
N ARG A 48 -9.34 9.07 4.97
CA ARG A 48 -10.68 8.52 4.84
C ARG A 48 -10.60 7.00 4.71
N GLY A 49 -11.22 6.31 5.67
CA GLY A 49 -11.38 4.85 5.62
C GLY A 49 -12.59 4.39 4.81
N GLY A 50 -13.45 5.30 4.40
CA GLY A 50 -14.77 4.96 3.86
C GLY A 50 -15.78 4.72 4.99
N ARG A 51 -16.84 3.93 4.69
CA ARG A 51 -17.79 3.51 5.72
C ARG A 51 -17.16 2.44 6.60
N SER A 52 -17.45 2.47 7.90
CA SER A 52 -17.15 1.35 8.79
C SER A 52 -18.09 0.19 8.50
N THR A 53 -17.54 -0.98 8.26
CA THR A 53 -18.29 -2.22 7.98
C THR A 53 -18.15 -3.23 9.09
N ALA A 54 -17.06 -3.16 9.82
CA ALA A 54 -16.76 -4.07 10.92
C ALA A 54 -16.09 -3.31 12.06
N SER A 55 -16.33 -3.77 13.28
CA SER A 55 -15.66 -3.26 14.47
C SER A 55 -15.55 -4.34 15.53
N THR A 56 -14.48 -4.29 16.31
CA THR A 56 -14.28 -5.16 17.47
C THR A 56 -13.47 -4.46 18.55
N GLY A 57 -13.74 -4.79 19.80
CA GLY A 57 -12.91 -4.41 20.94
C GLY A 57 -11.93 -5.52 21.32
N VAL A 58 -11.08 -5.22 22.28
CA VAL A 58 -10.10 -6.17 22.83
C VAL A 58 -10.54 -6.57 24.22
N THR A 59 -10.70 -7.87 24.46
CA THR A 59 -11.09 -8.41 25.77
C THR A 59 -10.09 -7.99 26.84
N GLY A 60 -10.62 -7.39 27.92
CA GLY A 60 -9.80 -6.90 29.03
C GLY A 60 -9.07 -5.57 28.78
N ASN A 61 -9.26 -4.95 27.62
CA ASN A 61 -8.66 -3.64 27.31
C ASN A 61 -9.70 -2.67 26.73
N ALA A 62 -10.19 -1.76 27.56
CA ALA A 62 -11.21 -0.78 27.20
C ALA A 62 -10.70 0.38 26.31
N MET A 63 -9.41 0.43 26.02
CA MET A 63 -8.81 1.53 25.25
C MET A 63 -8.55 1.15 23.78
N THR A 64 -8.49 -0.16 23.48
CA THR A 64 -8.10 -0.66 22.16
C THR A 64 -9.30 -1.18 21.38
N TYR A 65 -9.46 -0.68 20.17
CA TYR A 65 -10.49 -1.10 19.23
C TYR A 65 -9.92 -1.19 17.81
N TYR A 66 -10.53 -2.05 17.01
CA TYR A 66 -10.25 -2.18 15.59
C TYR A 66 -11.51 -1.87 14.79
N MET A 67 -11.33 -1.23 13.65
CA MET A 67 -12.37 -0.87 12.70
C MET A 67 -11.99 -1.26 11.29
N GLY A 68 -12.83 -2.04 10.64
CA GLY A 68 -12.73 -2.35 9.22
C GLY A 68 -13.55 -1.39 8.37
N THR A 69 -13.03 -1.01 7.22
CA THR A 69 -13.65 -0.03 6.34
C THR A 69 -13.82 -0.54 4.91
N THR A 70 -14.68 0.09 4.13
CA THR A 70 -15.03 -0.37 2.77
C THR A 70 -13.98 -0.07 1.71
N GLY A 71 -12.94 0.62 2.03
CA GLY A 71 -11.91 0.99 1.02
C GLY A 71 -10.65 1.57 1.63
N GLY A 72 -10.55 1.59 2.96
CA GLY A 72 -9.40 2.12 3.68
C GLY A 72 -8.76 1.11 4.63
N GLY A 73 -9.00 -0.20 4.43
CA GLY A 73 -8.38 -1.25 5.24
C GLY A 73 -8.84 -1.28 6.69
N VAL A 74 -7.93 -1.67 7.57
CA VAL A 74 -8.12 -1.79 9.02
C VAL A 74 -7.48 -0.63 9.75
N TRP A 75 -8.22 -0.08 10.70
CA TRP A 75 -7.79 1.00 11.57
C TRP A 75 -7.81 0.54 13.02
N LYS A 76 -6.82 0.97 13.79
CA LYS A 76 -6.66 0.68 15.21
C LYS A 76 -6.64 1.96 16.02
N THR A 77 -7.27 1.93 17.18
CA THR A 77 -7.10 2.95 18.22
C THR A 77 -6.62 2.28 19.51
N GLU A 78 -5.80 2.97 20.26
CA GLU A 78 -5.31 2.56 21.59
C GLU A 78 -5.65 3.60 22.67
N ASN A 79 -6.55 4.52 22.34
CA ASN A 79 -6.97 5.62 23.21
C ASN A 79 -8.48 5.90 23.11
N SER A 80 -9.29 4.84 23.03
CA SER A 80 -10.75 4.90 22.97
C SER A 80 -11.29 5.74 21.82
N GLY A 81 -10.61 5.74 20.66
CA GLY A 81 -11.08 6.41 19.46
C GLY A 81 -10.65 7.86 19.30
N ILE A 82 -9.83 8.42 20.19
CA ILE A 82 -9.30 9.78 20.04
C ILE A 82 -8.38 9.87 18.82
N LYS A 83 -7.54 8.85 18.60
CA LYS A 83 -6.68 8.72 17.43
C LYS A 83 -6.85 7.35 16.80
N TRP A 84 -6.93 7.31 15.49
CA TRP A 84 -6.97 6.08 14.70
C TRP A 84 -5.77 6.03 13.77
N GLU A 85 -5.14 4.87 13.69
CA GLU A 85 -4.02 4.60 12.79
C GLU A 85 -4.39 3.48 11.83
N ASN A 86 -4.07 3.65 10.55
CA ASN A 86 -4.20 2.57 9.59
C ASN A 86 -3.06 1.58 9.82
N ILE A 87 -3.43 0.30 9.99
CA ILE A 87 -2.49 -0.78 10.28
C ILE A 87 -2.42 -1.83 9.17
N SER A 88 -3.09 -1.59 8.06
CA SER A 88 -3.18 -2.53 6.94
C SER A 88 -2.48 -2.07 5.66
N ASP A 89 -2.09 -0.80 5.58
CA ASP A 89 -1.43 -0.25 4.40
C ASP A 89 -0.08 -0.95 4.16
N GLY A 90 0.10 -1.40 2.91
CA GLY A 90 1.30 -2.14 2.51
C GLY A 90 1.22 -3.66 2.70
N PHE A 91 0.17 -4.17 3.36
CA PHE A 91 -0.03 -5.61 3.59
C PHE A 91 -1.19 -6.17 2.75
N PHE A 92 -2.32 -5.46 2.69
CA PHE A 92 -3.52 -5.95 2.03
C PHE A 92 -3.50 -5.61 0.54
N ASN A 93 -3.86 -6.57 -0.31
CA ASN A 93 -4.01 -6.35 -1.75
C ASN A 93 -5.29 -5.59 -2.10
N THR A 94 -6.30 -5.64 -1.21
CA THR A 94 -7.57 -4.93 -1.36
C THR A 94 -7.86 -4.11 -0.11
N GLY A 95 -8.55 -2.99 -0.26
CA GLY A 95 -8.87 -2.10 0.87
C GLY A 95 -10.21 -2.37 1.55
N SER A 96 -11.00 -3.33 1.04
CA SER A 96 -12.35 -3.57 1.54
C SER A 96 -12.36 -4.64 2.62
N VAL A 97 -12.77 -4.27 3.83
CA VAL A 97 -12.89 -5.16 4.98
C VAL A 97 -14.36 -5.48 5.23
N GLY A 98 -14.70 -6.74 5.35
CA GLY A 98 -16.05 -7.20 5.68
C GLY A 98 -16.24 -7.56 7.15
N ALA A 99 -15.20 -8.14 7.77
CA ALA A 99 -15.23 -8.54 9.16
C ALA A 99 -13.86 -8.38 9.84
N VAL A 100 -13.84 -8.15 11.14
CA VAL A 100 -12.65 -8.12 11.98
C VAL A 100 -12.94 -8.78 13.32
N ALA A 101 -12.01 -9.60 13.82
CA ALA A 101 -12.09 -10.25 15.11
C ALA A 101 -10.74 -10.26 15.83
N VAL A 102 -10.76 -10.16 17.15
CA VAL A 102 -9.61 -10.34 18.04
C VAL A 102 -9.84 -11.60 18.86
N ALA A 103 -8.81 -12.42 19.02
CA ALA A 103 -8.92 -13.62 19.86
C ALA A 103 -9.04 -13.25 21.34
N GLU A 104 -10.01 -13.87 22.03
CA GLU A 104 -10.21 -13.63 23.47
C GLU A 104 -9.08 -14.22 24.31
N SER A 105 -8.51 -15.35 23.87
CA SER A 105 -7.43 -16.05 24.57
C SER A 105 -6.05 -15.43 24.34
N ASP A 106 -5.87 -14.69 23.25
CA ASP A 106 -4.61 -14.01 22.91
C ASP A 106 -4.88 -12.73 22.09
N ASN A 107 -4.83 -11.60 22.75
CA ASN A 107 -5.09 -10.29 22.15
C ASN A 107 -4.07 -9.87 21.07
N ASN A 108 -2.98 -10.63 20.88
CA ASN A 108 -2.05 -10.40 19.76
C ASN A 108 -2.63 -10.89 18.44
N ILE A 109 -3.58 -11.82 18.49
CA ILE A 109 -4.15 -12.44 17.29
C ILE A 109 -5.37 -11.64 16.82
N VAL A 110 -5.25 -11.09 15.63
CA VAL A 110 -6.31 -10.37 14.92
C VAL A 110 -6.56 -11.03 13.58
N VAL A 111 -7.81 -11.26 13.22
CA VAL A 111 -8.20 -11.87 11.95
C VAL A 111 -9.16 -10.95 11.22
N VAL A 112 -8.92 -10.81 9.92
CA VAL A 112 -9.69 -9.93 9.04
C VAL A 112 -10.21 -10.72 7.85
N GLY A 113 -11.52 -10.63 7.62
CA GLY A 113 -12.18 -11.12 6.41
C GLY A 113 -12.38 -9.97 5.44
N MET A 114 -11.96 -10.18 4.19
CA MET A 114 -11.98 -9.13 3.17
C MET A 114 -13.27 -9.13 2.36
N GLY A 115 -13.58 -7.96 1.79
CA GLY A 115 -14.72 -7.73 0.92
C GLY A 115 -15.95 -7.16 1.61
N GLU A 116 -16.56 -6.15 1.00
CA GLU A 116 -17.74 -5.49 1.55
C GLU A 116 -18.93 -6.45 1.62
N SER A 117 -19.42 -6.72 2.83
CA SER A 117 -20.50 -7.65 3.09
C SER A 117 -21.89 -7.00 3.24
N PRO A 118 -22.05 -5.72 3.69
CA PRO A 118 -23.36 -5.15 3.92
C PRO A 118 -24.23 -5.13 2.66
N VAL A 119 -25.46 -5.58 2.79
CA VAL A 119 -26.45 -5.55 1.70
C VAL A 119 -26.80 -4.11 1.38
N ARG A 120 -26.56 -3.71 0.13
CA ARG A 120 -26.95 -2.40 -0.42
C ARG A 120 -27.18 -2.49 -1.92
N GLY A 121 -27.66 -1.42 -2.55
CA GLY A 121 -27.99 -1.41 -3.97
C GLY A 121 -26.81 -1.67 -4.92
N VAL A 122 -25.58 -1.35 -4.49
CA VAL A 122 -24.36 -1.62 -5.25
C VAL A 122 -23.28 -2.10 -4.27
N MET A 123 -22.76 -3.29 -4.50
CA MET A 123 -21.54 -3.80 -3.84
C MET A 123 -20.37 -3.66 -4.81
N THR A 124 -19.43 -2.79 -4.50
CA THR A 124 -18.39 -2.38 -5.45
C THR A 124 -17.00 -2.91 -5.11
N SER A 125 -16.79 -3.40 -3.89
CA SER A 125 -15.46 -3.75 -3.42
C SER A 125 -15.39 -5.21 -3.00
N SER A 126 -14.73 -6.00 -3.82
CA SER A 126 -14.42 -7.40 -3.52
C SER A 126 -13.17 -7.47 -2.64
N GLY A 127 -13.13 -8.49 -1.79
CA GLY A 127 -11.95 -8.91 -1.07
C GLY A 127 -11.20 -10.03 -1.79
N ASP A 128 -10.20 -10.55 -1.13
CA ASP A 128 -9.32 -11.61 -1.61
C ASP A 128 -9.04 -12.68 -0.53
N GLY A 129 -9.94 -12.80 0.45
CA GLY A 129 -9.84 -13.85 1.46
C GLY A 129 -9.60 -13.33 2.87
N VAL A 130 -8.72 -13.98 3.61
CA VAL A 130 -8.52 -13.77 5.05
C VAL A 130 -7.07 -13.42 5.35
N TYR A 131 -6.88 -12.42 6.20
CA TYR A 131 -5.58 -12.05 6.76
C TYR A 131 -5.56 -12.27 8.27
N LYS A 132 -4.41 -12.70 8.79
CA LYS A 132 -4.15 -12.91 10.22
C LYS A 132 -2.92 -12.10 10.63
N SER A 133 -3.01 -11.47 11.77
CA SER A 133 -1.90 -10.88 12.49
C SER A 133 -1.69 -11.64 13.80
N THR A 134 -0.45 -11.75 14.25
CA THR A 134 -0.05 -12.33 15.54
C THR A 134 0.66 -11.31 16.44
N ASP A 135 0.62 -10.04 16.07
CA ASP A 135 1.31 -8.92 16.72
C ASP A 135 0.44 -7.67 16.84
N LYS A 136 -0.88 -7.85 17.05
CA LYS A 136 -1.86 -6.76 17.22
C LYS A 136 -2.04 -5.88 15.98
N GLY A 137 -1.73 -6.42 14.77
CA GLY A 137 -1.87 -5.71 13.51
C GLY A 137 -0.62 -4.95 13.06
N GLU A 138 0.54 -5.20 13.65
CA GLU A 138 1.79 -4.61 13.17
C GLU A 138 2.23 -5.25 11.85
N THR A 139 2.02 -6.57 11.72
CA THR A 139 2.23 -7.30 10.46
C THR A 139 1.04 -8.22 10.15
N TRP A 140 0.88 -8.55 8.87
CA TRP A 140 -0.24 -9.35 8.40
C TRP A 140 0.21 -10.42 7.42
N GLU A 141 -0.36 -11.62 7.57
CA GLU A 141 -0.18 -12.76 6.69
C GLU A 141 -1.52 -13.09 6.03
N HIS A 142 -1.50 -13.34 4.71
CA HIS A 142 -2.66 -13.86 3.98
C HIS A 142 -2.79 -15.36 4.21
N ILE A 143 -3.86 -15.79 4.89
CA ILE A 143 -4.03 -17.18 5.34
C ILE A 143 -4.98 -18.01 4.47
N GLY A 144 -5.42 -17.47 3.33
CA GLY A 144 -6.17 -18.21 2.33
C GLY A 144 -7.54 -17.64 1.97
N LEU A 145 -8.36 -18.44 1.30
CA LEU A 145 -9.68 -18.09 0.76
C LEU A 145 -9.62 -17.01 -0.33
N GLU A 146 -8.57 -16.99 -1.16
CA GLU A 146 -8.27 -15.94 -2.17
C GLU A 146 -9.44 -15.73 -3.16
N LYS A 147 -10.25 -16.75 -3.40
CA LYS A 147 -11.41 -16.67 -4.32
C LYS A 147 -12.67 -16.10 -3.67
N THR A 148 -12.66 -15.94 -2.34
CA THR A 148 -13.80 -15.43 -1.59
C THR A 148 -13.84 -13.91 -1.69
N LYS A 149 -14.91 -13.39 -2.29
CA LYS A 149 -15.07 -11.96 -2.58
C LYS A 149 -15.63 -11.17 -1.41
N HIS A 150 -16.44 -11.81 -0.58
CA HIS A 150 -17.15 -11.13 0.51
C HIS A 150 -17.18 -12.05 1.73
N ILE A 151 -16.65 -11.57 2.84
CA ILE A 151 -16.65 -12.26 4.12
C ILE A 151 -17.45 -11.40 5.11
N SER A 152 -18.60 -11.93 5.54
CA SER A 152 -19.54 -11.20 6.40
C SER A 152 -19.21 -11.31 7.88
N GLN A 153 -18.60 -12.42 8.28
CA GLN A 153 -18.25 -12.66 9.68
C GLN A 153 -16.96 -13.48 9.80
N VAL A 154 -16.20 -13.11 10.83
CA VAL A 154 -15.09 -13.89 11.34
C VAL A 154 -15.31 -14.11 12.82
N ARG A 155 -15.15 -15.36 13.28
CA ARG A 155 -15.18 -15.73 14.67
C ARG A 155 -13.96 -16.58 15.00
N ILE A 156 -13.28 -16.25 16.07
CA ILE A 156 -12.13 -17.00 16.59
C ILE A 156 -12.64 -17.81 17.80
N HIS A 157 -12.25 -19.07 17.89
CA HIS A 157 -12.62 -19.90 19.02
C HIS A 157 -12.08 -19.30 20.33
N PRO A 158 -12.88 -19.20 21.40
CA PRO A 158 -12.53 -18.40 22.58
C PRO A 158 -11.28 -18.89 23.33
N THR A 159 -10.96 -20.17 23.27
CA THR A 159 -9.80 -20.75 23.98
C THR A 159 -8.71 -21.32 23.07
N ASN A 160 -9.01 -21.48 21.77
CA ASN A 160 -8.02 -21.95 20.80
C ASN A 160 -7.99 -21.03 19.58
N PRO A 161 -7.07 -20.09 19.50
CA PRO A 161 -7.06 -19.06 18.46
C PRO A 161 -6.66 -19.61 17.07
N GLU A 162 -6.25 -20.87 16.97
CA GLU A 162 -5.97 -21.52 15.68
C GLU A 162 -7.27 -21.98 14.96
N ILE A 163 -8.40 -22.01 15.67
CA ILE A 163 -9.70 -22.35 15.09
C ILE A 163 -10.45 -21.06 14.75
N ILE A 164 -10.65 -20.84 13.45
CA ILE A 164 -11.28 -19.65 12.91
C ILE A 164 -12.48 -20.07 12.05
N TYR A 165 -13.63 -19.47 12.31
CA TYR A 165 -14.85 -19.65 11.53
C TYR A 165 -15.07 -18.43 10.67
N VAL A 166 -15.37 -18.66 9.40
CA VAL A 166 -15.57 -17.61 8.38
C VAL A 166 -16.86 -17.86 7.61
N SER A 167 -17.65 -16.81 7.38
CA SER A 167 -18.90 -16.89 6.59
C SER A 167 -19.04 -15.71 5.62
#